data_b91a8abb915230edf01379f76ec37615
#
_entry.id   b91a8abb915230edf01379f76ec37615
#
_cell.length_a   1.000
_cell.length_b   1.000
_cell.length_c   1.000
_cell.angle_alpha   90.00
_cell.angle_beta   90.00
_cell.angle_gamma   90.00
#
_symmetry.space_group_name_H-M   'P 1'
#
loop_
_entity.id
_entity.type
_entity.pdbx_description
1 polymer ?
#
loop_
_entity_poly.entity_id
_entity_poly.type
_entity_poly.pdbx_seq_one_letter_code
_entity_poly.pdbx_strand_id
1 'polypeptide(L)'
;MAEKFDIAVIGGGIAGISAAARLSKHAKVGLFEQEDFIAHHSSSRSAAVFISDYGNDDVCELNLITFDELQSKYPNILKQRGLMSLEKDGEIDQFKNHCNSLGLSKISLNEAKDKAPIINLQFVKQASWRDDVYDIDTDLLIQTLRKECLKNGVQILTNLKVKKLERVNKNWILNSQFQSEILINASGAWADKIAQLASLKPKKIQPYKRSMARVEIDTDHEINNLPVLFGSDDSWYAKPDAGSMIVSPADVSPCEPHDAWADDEDIALGIYNFESMVEAKVKKLTSNWAGLRSFAPDQSLVIGPDQ
;
A
#
# COMPACT_ATOMS: atom_id res chain seq x y z
N MET A 1 18.27 23.01 25.79
CA MET A 1 17.14 22.27 26.36
C MET A 1 16.53 21.42 25.23
N ALA A 2 16.11 20.20 25.52
CA ALA A 2 15.44 19.37 24.54
C ALA A 2 14.11 20.00 24.11
N GLU A 3 13.79 19.93 22.81
CA GLU A 3 12.49 20.37 22.31
C GLU A 3 11.40 19.40 22.79
N LYS A 4 10.26 19.94 23.26
CA LYS A 4 9.22 19.17 23.93
C LYS A 4 7.96 19.03 23.08
N PHE A 5 7.45 17.81 23.03
CA PHE A 5 6.16 17.42 22.46
C PHE A 5 5.35 16.64 23.51
N ASP A 6 4.04 16.65 23.38
CA ASP A 6 3.19 15.72 24.13
C ASP A 6 3.33 14.33 23.51
N ILE A 7 3.34 14.28 22.17
CA ILE A 7 3.39 13.03 21.39
C ILE A 7 4.50 13.12 20.33
N ALA A 8 5.38 12.13 20.29
CA ALA A 8 6.31 11.91 19.19
C ALA A 8 5.84 10.73 18.32
N VAL A 9 5.71 10.96 17.01
CA VAL A 9 5.36 9.94 16.03
C VAL A 9 6.60 9.63 15.20
N ILE A 10 7.06 8.37 15.19
CA ILE A 10 8.21 7.92 14.38
C ILE A 10 7.71 7.24 13.12
N GLY A 11 8.05 7.79 11.96
CA GLY A 11 7.66 7.38 10.63
C GLY A 11 6.60 8.29 10.01
N GLY A 12 6.93 8.86 8.84
CA GLY A 12 6.08 9.77 8.07
C GLY A 12 5.26 9.07 6.98
N GLY A 13 5.08 7.74 7.05
CA GLY A 13 4.16 6.99 6.18
C GLY A 13 2.69 7.27 6.50
N ILE A 14 1.78 6.60 5.79
CA ILE A 14 0.33 6.80 5.94
C ILE A 14 -0.14 6.63 7.40
N ALA A 15 0.37 5.64 8.12
CA ALA A 15 0.03 5.42 9.52
C ALA A 15 0.45 6.60 10.42
N GLY A 16 1.68 7.08 10.25
CA GLY A 16 2.21 8.19 11.07
C GLY A 16 1.56 9.53 10.75
N ILE A 17 1.38 9.86 9.46
CA ILE A 17 0.77 11.14 9.08
C ILE A 17 -0.72 11.20 9.48
N SER A 18 -1.45 10.07 9.36
CA SER A 18 -2.85 10.01 9.79
C SER A 18 -2.99 10.12 11.31
N ALA A 19 -2.13 9.42 12.07
CA ALA A 19 -2.09 9.55 13.52
C ALA A 19 -1.77 10.99 13.95
N ALA A 20 -0.73 11.60 13.37
CA ALA A 20 -0.35 12.98 13.66
C ALA A 20 -1.48 13.96 13.35
N ALA A 21 -2.16 13.84 12.21
CA ALA A 21 -3.29 14.69 11.84
C ALA A 21 -4.45 14.63 12.84
N ARG A 22 -4.73 13.42 13.36
CA ARG A 22 -5.83 13.25 14.35
C ARG A 22 -5.44 13.76 15.73
N LEU A 23 -4.27 13.39 16.21
CA LEU A 23 -3.80 13.69 17.56
C LEU A 23 -3.47 15.18 17.75
N SER A 24 -3.03 15.86 16.69
CA SER A 24 -2.69 17.29 16.72
C SER A 24 -3.84 18.22 17.06
N LYS A 25 -5.09 17.73 17.02
CA LYS A 25 -6.27 18.48 17.49
C LYS A 25 -6.30 18.64 19.01
N HIS A 26 -5.53 17.83 19.74
CA HIS A 26 -5.61 17.71 21.19
C HIS A 26 -4.24 17.78 21.88
N ALA A 27 -3.15 17.69 21.13
CA ALA A 27 -1.80 17.59 21.67
C ALA A 27 -0.76 18.25 20.76
N LYS A 28 0.38 18.66 21.31
CA LYS A 28 1.55 19.12 20.55
C LYS A 28 2.29 17.90 20.00
N VAL A 29 2.26 17.72 18.67
CA VAL A 29 2.81 16.53 18.00
C VAL A 29 4.07 16.89 17.22
N GLY A 30 5.13 16.05 17.39
CA GLY A 30 6.29 16.00 16.52
C GLY A 30 6.26 14.71 15.69
N LEU A 31 6.39 14.83 14.37
CA LEU A 31 6.49 13.69 13.46
C LEU A 31 7.93 13.61 12.93
N PHE A 32 8.56 12.45 13.11
CA PHE A 32 9.97 12.21 12.80
C PHE A 32 10.09 11.25 11.62
N GLU A 33 10.65 11.73 10.51
CA GLU A 33 10.87 10.96 9.29
C GLU A 33 12.36 10.92 8.93
N GLN A 34 12.87 9.72 8.65
CA GLN A 34 14.29 9.55 8.32
C GLN A 34 14.66 10.03 6.92
N GLU A 35 13.71 10.03 5.99
CA GLU A 35 13.92 10.42 4.60
C GLU A 35 13.69 11.92 4.37
N ASP A 36 14.04 12.42 3.19
CA ASP A 36 13.89 13.84 2.80
C ASP A 36 12.43 14.30 2.77
N PHE A 37 11.50 13.37 2.56
CA PHE A 37 10.06 13.64 2.48
C PHE A 37 9.25 12.50 3.09
N ILE A 38 8.05 12.82 3.53
CA ILE A 38 7.10 11.83 4.06
C ILE A 38 6.63 10.88 2.97
N ALA A 39 6.20 9.68 3.39
CA ALA A 39 5.68 8.64 2.51
C ALA A 39 6.69 8.08 1.48
N HIS A 40 7.98 8.26 1.68
CA HIS A 40 9.04 7.83 0.76
C HIS A 40 8.99 6.33 0.40
N HIS A 41 8.65 5.48 1.36
CA HIS A 41 8.63 4.02 1.19
C HIS A 41 7.24 3.49 0.77
N SER A 42 6.71 2.49 1.46
CA SER A 42 5.52 1.71 1.08
C SER A 42 4.30 2.55 0.71
N SER A 43 4.10 3.71 1.37
CA SER A 43 2.90 4.54 1.19
C SER A 43 2.79 5.18 -0.19
N SER A 44 3.92 5.53 -0.84
CA SER A 44 3.94 6.08 -2.21
C SER A 44 4.23 5.02 -3.28
N ARG A 45 4.55 3.79 -2.87
CA ARG A 45 4.97 2.71 -3.77
C ARG A 45 3.92 1.63 -3.94
N SER A 46 2.70 1.88 -3.47
CA SER A 46 1.57 0.95 -3.56
C SER A 46 0.89 1.04 -4.92
N ALA A 47 0.29 -0.07 -5.38
CA ALA A 47 -0.69 -0.04 -6.47
C ALA A 47 -1.97 0.71 -6.05
N ALA A 48 -2.19 0.88 -4.76
CA ALA A 48 -3.25 1.69 -4.17
C ALA A 48 -4.66 1.28 -4.63
N VAL A 49 -5.03 0.05 -4.30
CA VAL A 49 -6.37 -0.49 -4.50
C VAL A 49 -7.04 -0.62 -3.13
N PHE A 50 -8.31 -0.22 -3.02
CA PHE A 50 -9.13 -0.37 -1.83
C PHE A 50 -10.20 -1.44 -2.08
N ILE A 51 -10.26 -2.42 -1.18
CA ILE A 51 -11.24 -3.50 -1.14
C ILE A 51 -11.71 -3.60 0.33
N SER A 52 -12.99 -3.32 0.59
CA SER A 52 -13.50 -3.16 1.95
C SER A 52 -13.45 -4.43 2.79
N ASP A 53 -13.62 -5.58 2.16
CA ASP A 53 -13.62 -6.92 2.79
C ASP A 53 -12.32 -7.70 2.58
N TYR A 54 -11.20 -7.01 2.30
CA TYR A 54 -9.90 -7.62 2.17
C TYR A 54 -9.16 -7.67 3.51
N GLY A 55 -8.85 -8.88 3.97
CA GLY A 55 -8.16 -9.12 5.24
C GLY A 55 -8.94 -10.04 6.17
N ASN A 56 -8.54 -10.10 7.45
CA ASN A 56 -9.32 -10.75 8.50
C ASN A 56 -10.48 -9.86 8.97
N ASP A 57 -11.36 -10.38 9.82
CA ASP A 57 -12.58 -9.70 10.26
C ASP A 57 -12.29 -8.32 10.86
N ASP A 58 -11.25 -8.19 11.71
CA ASP A 58 -10.87 -6.91 12.33
C ASP A 58 -10.42 -5.88 11.27
N VAL A 59 -9.67 -6.33 10.26
CA VAL A 59 -9.23 -5.48 9.15
C VAL A 59 -10.41 -5.07 8.28
N CYS A 60 -11.35 -5.97 8.01
CA CYS A 60 -12.56 -5.69 7.24
C CYS A 60 -13.42 -4.64 7.95
N GLU A 61 -13.61 -4.75 9.28
CA GLU A 61 -14.34 -3.74 10.06
C GLU A 61 -13.67 -2.36 9.98
N LEU A 62 -12.35 -2.30 10.14
CA LEU A 62 -11.58 -1.06 9.99
C LEU A 62 -11.65 -0.49 8.57
N ASN A 63 -11.66 -1.35 7.56
CA ASN A 63 -11.81 -0.93 6.17
C ASN A 63 -13.18 -0.28 5.92
N LEU A 64 -14.27 -0.85 6.45
CA LEU A 64 -15.61 -0.26 6.31
C LEU A 64 -15.68 1.13 6.95
N ILE A 65 -15.16 1.30 8.18
CA ILE A 65 -15.07 2.61 8.85
C ILE A 65 -14.21 3.59 8.02
N THR A 66 -13.11 3.09 7.46
CA THR A 66 -12.20 3.90 6.62
C THR A 66 -12.89 4.32 5.33
N PHE A 67 -13.67 3.44 4.70
CA PHE A 67 -14.42 3.75 3.49
C PHE A 67 -15.39 4.92 3.71
N ASP A 68 -16.20 4.84 4.77
CA ASP A 68 -17.15 5.89 5.14
C ASP A 68 -16.44 7.22 5.43
N GLU A 69 -15.30 7.16 6.11
CA GLU A 69 -14.51 8.36 6.38
C GLU A 69 -13.91 8.97 5.10
N LEU A 70 -13.34 8.15 4.21
CA LEU A 70 -12.77 8.62 2.96
C LEU A 70 -13.85 9.24 2.07
N GLN A 71 -15.02 8.62 1.95
CA GLN A 71 -16.11 9.18 1.15
C GLN A 71 -16.66 10.48 1.73
N SER A 72 -16.84 10.57 3.05
CA SER A 72 -17.48 11.73 3.68
C SER A 72 -16.54 12.92 3.86
N LYS A 73 -15.25 12.69 4.19
CA LYS A 73 -14.30 13.76 4.55
C LYS A 73 -13.28 14.09 3.46
N TYR A 74 -13.03 13.14 2.55
CA TYR A 74 -11.97 13.25 1.55
C TYR A 74 -12.51 12.95 0.16
N PRO A 75 -13.38 13.80 -0.40
CA PRO A 75 -13.95 13.60 -1.72
C PRO A 75 -12.84 13.51 -2.77
N ASN A 76 -13.04 12.65 -3.76
CA ASN A 76 -12.12 12.36 -4.87
C ASN A 76 -10.89 11.50 -4.54
N ILE A 77 -10.73 11.02 -3.29
CA ILE A 77 -9.66 10.08 -2.94
C ILE A 77 -9.95 8.68 -3.49
N LEU A 78 -11.22 8.26 -3.45
CA LEU A 78 -11.67 6.98 -3.98
C LEU A 78 -12.33 7.15 -5.34
N LYS A 79 -11.89 6.33 -6.32
CA LYS A 79 -12.53 6.22 -7.63
C LYS A 79 -12.88 4.75 -7.89
N GLN A 80 -14.15 4.44 -8.12
CA GLN A 80 -14.57 3.09 -8.45
C GLN A 80 -13.83 2.58 -9.68
N ARG A 81 -13.29 1.37 -9.59
CA ARG A 81 -12.45 0.76 -10.63
C ARG A 81 -13.00 -0.60 -11.06
N GLY A 82 -13.42 -1.43 -10.13
CA GLY A 82 -13.71 -2.84 -10.32
C GLY A 82 -12.45 -3.70 -10.42
N LEU A 83 -12.66 -4.99 -10.25
CA LEU A 83 -11.58 -6.00 -10.31
C LEU A 83 -12.04 -7.20 -11.12
N MET A 84 -11.16 -7.67 -12.00
CA MET A 84 -11.36 -8.85 -12.83
C MET A 84 -10.21 -9.83 -12.61
N SER A 85 -10.54 -11.07 -12.26
CA SER A 85 -9.59 -12.20 -12.27
C SER A 85 -9.75 -12.99 -13.55
N LEU A 86 -8.61 -13.36 -14.14
CA LEU A 86 -8.53 -14.06 -15.42
C LEU A 86 -7.89 -15.43 -15.22
N GLU A 87 -8.58 -16.50 -15.64
CA GLU A 87 -8.05 -17.85 -15.61
C GLU A 87 -7.39 -18.19 -16.94
N LYS A 88 -6.18 -18.74 -16.83
CA LYS A 88 -5.46 -19.39 -17.91
C LYS A 88 -5.72 -20.88 -17.89
N ASP A 89 -5.60 -21.54 -19.03
CA ASP A 89 -5.84 -22.99 -19.16
C ASP A 89 -5.00 -23.80 -18.14
N GLY A 90 -5.66 -24.66 -17.39
CA GLY A 90 -5.03 -25.49 -16.35
C GLY A 90 -5.03 -24.92 -14.93
N GLU A 91 -5.53 -23.70 -14.69
CA GLU A 91 -5.48 -23.00 -13.39
C GLU A 91 -6.84 -22.99 -12.65
N ILE A 92 -7.72 -23.95 -12.92
CA ILE A 92 -9.12 -23.95 -12.43
C ILE A 92 -9.22 -23.86 -10.90
N ASP A 93 -8.37 -24.58 -10.17
CA ASP A 93 -8.43 -24.58 -8.70
C ASP A 93 -7.86 -23.30 -8.10
N GLN A 94 -6.78 -22.76 -8.66
CA GLN A 94 -6.24 -21.45 -8.29
C GLN A 94 -7.28 -20.37 -8.55
N PHE A 95 -7.92 -20.39 -9.72
CA PHE A 95 -8.97 -19.44 -10.07
C PHE A 95 -10.14 -19.47 -9.08
N LYS A 96 -10.64 -20.66 -8.71
CA LYS A 96 -11.73 -20.80 -7.72
C LYS A 96 -11.33 -20.25 -6.36
N ASN A 97 -10.12 -20.58 -5.89
CA ASN A 97 -9.59 -20.10 -4.62
C ASN A 97 -9.47 -18.56 -4.63
N HIS A 98 -8.92 -17.99 -5.71
CA HIS A 98 -8.81 -16.55 -5.88
C HIS A 98 -10.19 -15.87 -5.91
N CYS A 99 -11.15 -16.41 -6.65
CA CYS A 99 -12.52 -15.89 -6.67
C CYS A 99 -13.15 -15.88 -5.28
N ASN A 100 -12.99 -16.95 -4.53
CA ASN A 100 -13.54 -17.06 -3.17
C ASN A 100 -12.87 -16.07 -2.21
N SER A 101 -11.54 -15.93 -2.27
CA SER A 101 -10.78 -15.04 -1.37
C SER A 101 -11.06 -13.57 -1.60
N LEU A 102 -11.46 -13.18 -2.82
CA LEU A 102 -11.74 -11.80 -3.21
C LEU A 102 -13.24 -11.53 -3.45
N GLY A 103 -14.14 -12.47 -3.14
CA GLY A 103 -15.58 -12.30 -3.31
C GLY A 103 -16.01 -12.06 -4.76
N LEU A 104 -15.31 -12.65 -5.74
CA LEU A 104 -15.56 -12.44 -7.16
C LEU A 104 -16.68 -13.36 -7.68
N SER A 105 -17.54 -12.81 -8.52
CA SER A 105 -18.58 -13.56 -9.24
C SER A 105 -18.15 -13.90 -10.65
N LYS A 106 -18.39 -15.15 -11.09
CA LYS A 106 -18.09 -15.58 -12.46
C LYS A 106 -18.96 -14.79 -13.46
N ILE A 107 -18.32 -14.33 -14.54
CA ILE A 107 -18.98 -13.64 -15.66
C ILE A 107 -18.70 -14.38 -16.98
N SER A 108 -19.48 -14.06 -18.01
CA SER A 108 -19.21 -14.57 -19.36
C SER A 108 -17.95 -13.92 -19.96
N LEU A 109 -17.29 -14.60 -20.89
CA LEU A 109 -16.13 -14.06 -21.59
C LEU A 109 -16.49 -12.84 -22.45
N ASN A 110 -17.72 -12.76 -22.99
CA ASN A 110 -18.20 -11.57 -23.70
C ASN A 110 -18.31 -10.37 -22.76
N GLU A 111 -18.93 -10.58 -21.59
CA GLU A 111 -19.01 -9.51 -20.58
C GLU A 111 -17.62 -9.09 -20.07
N ALA A 112 -16.70 -10.04 -19.91
CA ALA A 112 -15.32 -9.73 -19.56
C ALA A 112 -14.63 -8.89 -20.64
N LYS A 113 -14.82 -9.22 -21.92
CA LYS A 113 -14.28 -8.45 -23.05
C LYS A 113 -14.88 -7.03 -23.13
N ASP A 114 -16.18 -6.88 -22.83
CA ASP A 114 -16.83 -5.57 -22.78
C ASP A 114 -16.25 -4.67 -21.66
N LYS A 115 -15.95 -5.26 -20.49
CA LYS A 115 -15.35 -4.55 -19.33
C LYS A 115 -13.85 -4.29 -19.49
N ALA A 116 -13.13 -5.18 -20.16
CA ALA A 116 -11.69 -5.12 -20.39
C ALA A 116 -11.36 -5.49 -21.84
N PRO A 117 -11.52 -4.57 -22.80
CA PRO A 117 -11.36 -4.86 -24.22
C PRO A 117 -9.98 -5.39 -24.63
N ILE A 118 -8.98 -5.22 -23.79
CA ILE A 118 -7.61 -5.69 -24.04
C ILE A 118 -7.38 -7.17 -23.75
N ILE A 119 -8.30 -7.88 -23.07
CA ILE A 119 -8.08 -9.29 -22.73
C ILE A 119 -8.06 -10.19 -23.98
N ASN A 120 -7.22 -11.22 -23.95
CA ASN A 120 -7.06 -12.15 -25.06
C ASN A 120 -7.88 -13.42 -24.85
N LEU A 121 -9.03 -13.52 -25.52
CA LEU A 121 -9.94 -14.67 -25.40
C LEU A 121 -9.38 -15.99 -25.95
N GLN A 122 -8.24 -15.98 -26.63
CA GLN A 122 -7.57 -17.22 -27.00
C GLN A 122 -6.96 -17.93 -25.79
N PHE A 123 -6.47 -17.16 -24.83
CA PHE A 123 -5.78 -17.63 -23.64
C PHE A 123 -6.64 -17.59 -22.38
N VAL A 124 -7.50 -16.57 -22.22
CA VAL A 124 -8.44 -16.47 -21.10
C VAL A 124 -9.56 -17.49 -21.27
N LYS A 125 -9.72 -18.39 -20.30
CA LYS A 125 -10.71 -19.47 -20.32
C LYS A 125 -11.91 -19.18 -19.41
N GLN A 126 -11.70 -18.48 -18.32
CA GLN A 126 -12.74 -18.00 -17.42
C GLN A 126 -12.38 -16.60 -16.92
N ALA A 127 -13.42 -15.85 -16.56
CA ALA A 127 -13.29 -14.56 -15.93
C ALA A 127 -14.27 -14.42 -14.76
N SER A 128 -13.87 -13.70 -13.75
CA SER A 128 -14.73 -13.31 -12.64
C SER A 128 -14.57 -11.82 -12.32
N TRP A 129 -15.58 -11.24 -11.69
CA TRP A 129 -15.73 -9.80 -11.53
C TRP A 129 -16.30 -9.43 -10.17
N ARG A 130 -15.88 -8.27 -9.68
CA ARG A 130 -16.60 -7.47 -8.68
C ARG A 130 -16.41 -5.97 -8.99
N ASP A 131 -17.40 -5.15 -8.67
CA ASP A 131 -17.43 -3.73 -9.00
C ASP A 131 -17.07 -2.81 -7.83
N ASP A 132 -17.20 -3.27 -6.58
CA ASP A 132 -16.97 -2.51 -5.36
C ASP A 132 -15.47 -2.48 -4.95
N VAL A 133 -14.62 -2.29 -5.94
CA VAL A 133 -13.17 -2.09 -5.80
C VAL A 133 -12.82 -0.69 -6.28
N TYR A 134 -11.95 0.00 -5.54
CA TYR A 134 -11.64 1.41 -5.78
C TYR A 134 -10.14 1.64 -5.93
N ASP A 135 -9.76 2.57 -6.79
CA ASP A 135 -8.45 3.22 -6.70
C ASP A 135 -8.43 4.16 -5.51
N ILE A 136 -7.29 4.25 -4.85
CA ILE A 136 -7.01 5.29 -3.86
C ILE A 136 -5.99 6.26 -4.45
N ASP A 137 -6.30 7.54 -4.49
CA ASP A 137 -5.30 8.57 -4.72
C ASP A 137 -4.49 8.78 -3.44
N THR A 138 -3.42 8.00 -3.31
CA THR A 138 -2.55 8.00 -2.12
C THR A 138 -1.79 9.31 -1.96
N ASP A 139 -1.39 9.96 -3.04
CA ASP A 139 -0.71 11.26 -2.97
C ASP A 139 -1.67 12.34 -2.46
N LEU A 140 -2.86 12.44 -3.04
CA LEU A 140 -3.88 13.39 -2.58
C LEU A 140 -4.23 13.17 -1.10
N LEU A 141 -4.38 11.92 -0.65
CA LEU A 141 -4.66 11.59 0.74
C LEU A 141 -3.53 12.06 1.66
N ILE A 142 -2.28 11.72 1.34
CA ILE A 142 -1.11 12.08 2.13
C ILE A 142 -0.94 13.60 2.18
N GLN A 143 -1.08 14.31 1.05
CA GLN A 143 -0.98 15.76 1.00
C GLN A 143 -2.11 16.44 1.80
N THR A 144 -3.30 15.87 1.78
CA THR A 144 -4.43 16.37 2.58
C THR A 144 -4.18 16.22 4.06
N LEU A 145 -3.74 15.05 4.51
CA LEU A 145 -3.37 14.80 5.91
C LEU A 145 -2.17 15.69 6.34
N ARG A 146 -1.18 15.88 5.45
CA ARG A 146 -0.07 16.80 5.69
C ARG A 146 -0.54 18.24 5.91
N LYS A 147 -1.47 18.73 5.09
CA LYS A 147 -2.07 20.06 5.25
C LYS A 147 -2.80 20.18 6.61
N GLU A 148 -3.55 19.14 7.02
CA GLU A 148 -4.19 19.09 8.34
C GLU A 148 -3.15 19.18 9.47
N CYS A 149 -2.07 18.39 9.38
CA CYS A 149 -0.96 18.42 10.34
C CYS A 149 -0.38 19.83 10.49
N LEU A 150 -0.02 20.46 9.37
CA LEU A 150 0.59 21.80 9.38
C LEU A 150 -0.37 22.87 9.93
N LYS A 151 -1.66 22.79 9.56
CA LYS A 151 -2.70 23.69 10.08
C LYS A 151 -2.85 23.58 11.59
N ASN A 152 -2.66 22.39 12.15
CA ASN A 152 -2.79 22.12 13.58
C ASN A 152 -1.44 22.28 14.33
N GLY A 153 -0.37 22.75 13.66
CA GLY A 153 0.92 23.03 14.29
C GLY A 153 1.81 21.80 14.51
N VAL A 154 1.58 20.69 13.82
CA VAL A 154 2.50 19.54 13.84
C VAL A 154 3.84 19.96 13.26
N GLN A 155 4.91 19.67 13.99
CA GLN A 155 6.26 19.78 13.44
C GLN A 155 6.62 18.49 12.70
N ILE A 156 6.76 18.60 11.38
CA ILE A 156 7.20 17.48 10.52
C ILE A 156 8.71 17.64 10.32
N LEU A 157 9.47 16.72 10.90
CA LEU A 157 10.93 16.71 10.94
C LEU A 157 11.44 15.62 10.02
N THR A 158 11.78 15.99 8.78
CA THR A 158 12.39 15.10 7.77
C THR A 158 13.92 15.08 7.90
N ASN A 159 14.59 14.16 7.20
CA ASN A 159 16.03 13.91 7.32
C ASN A 159 16.46 13.62 8.78
N LEU A 160 15.55 13.10 9.59
CA LEU A 160 15.78 12.91 11.01
C LEU A 160 15.56 11.46 11.43
N LYS A 161 16.58 10.64 11.23
CA LYS A 161 16.58 9.26 11.68
C LYS A 161 16.68 9.17 13.20
N VAL A 162 15.72 8.52 13.83
CA VAL A 162 15.79 8.20 15.25
C VAL A 162 16.78 7.06 15.45
N LYS A 163 17.91 7.36 16.12
CA LYS A 163 19.01 6.42 16.37
C LYS A 163 19.15 6.03 17.85
N LYS A 164 18.54 6.80 18.73
CA LYS A 164 18.60 6.60 20.17
C LYS A 164 17.26 6.93 20.80
N LEU A 165 16.76 6.02 21.62
CA LEU A 165 15.56 6.18 22.42
C LEU A 165 15.88 5.81 23.86
N GLU A 166 15.52 6.68 24.79
CA GLU A 166 15.70 6.45 26.23
C GLU A 166 14.42 6.84 26.96
N ARG A 167 14.07 6.09 27.98
CA ARG A 167 12.98 6.44 28.90
C ARG A 167 13.57 7.07 30.14
N VAL A 168 13.33 8.35 30.36
CA VAL A 168 13.78 9.07 31.54
C VAL A 168 12.55 9.52 32.32
N ASN A 169 12.34 8.91 33.48
CA ASN A 169 11.11 9.06 34.28
C ASN A 169 9.88 8.64 33.43
N LYS A 170 9.00 9.59 33.13
CA LYS A 170 7.79 9.35 32.33
C LYS A 170 7.94 9.75 30.86
N ASN A 171 9.10 10.32 30.48
CA ASN A 171 9.29 10.87 29.14
C ASN A 171 10.21 10.00 28.28
N TRP A 172 9.95 9.99 26.98
CA TRP A 172 10.85 9.49 25.96
C TRP A 172 11.83 10.59 25.54
N ILE A 173 13.09 10.25 25.41
CA ILE A 173 14.13 11.12 24.87
C ILE A 173 14.59 10.56 23.54
N LEU A 174 14.41 11.31 22.47
CA LEU A 174 14.80 10.93 21.11
C LEU A 174 16.08 11.69 20.73
N ASN A 175 17.12 10.94 20.32
CA ASN A 175 18.42 11.46 19.88
C ASN A 175 19.05 12.48 20.85
N SER A 176 18.71 12.45 22.13
CA SER A 176 19.14 13.41 23.17
C SER A 176 18.71 14.88 22.87
N GLN A 177 17.85 15.10 21.87
CA GLN A 177 17.45 16.45 21.40
C GLN A 177 15.96 16.72 21.60
N PHE A 178 15.12 15.71 21.56
CA PHE A 178 13.66 15.83 21.65
C PHE A 178 13.12 15.03 22.83
N GLN A 179 12.00 15.50 23.37
CA GLN A 179 11.34 14.86 24.51
C GLN A 179 9.84 14.75 24.24
N SER A 180 9.23 13.60 24.60
CA SER A 180 7.76 13.43 24.56
C SER A 180 7.25 12.55 25.69
N GLU A 181 5.99 12.73 26.08
CA GLU A 181 5.34 11.86 27.06
C GLU A 181 4.92 10.53 26.42
N ILE A 182 4.40 10.61 25.20
CA ILE A 182 3.93 9.46 24.41
C ILE A 182 4.83 9.31 23.18
N LEU A 183 5.17 8.06 22.86
CA LEU A 183 5.88 7.68 21.66
C LEU A 183 4.99 6.75 20.83
N ILE A 184 4.77 7.10 19.56
CA ILE A 184 4.06 6.27 18.60
C ILE A 184 5.06 5.73 17.57
N ASN A 185 5.15 4.41 17.48
CA ASN A 185 5.94 3.73 16.48
C ASN A 185 5.07 3.46 15.24
N ALA A 186 5.22 4.28 14.20
CA ALA A 186 4.55 4.17 12.91
C ALA A 186 5.56 3.96 11.76
N SER A 187 6.70 3.32 12.06
CA SER A 187 7.87 3.23 11.17
C SER A 187 7.82 2.07 10.17
N GLY A 188 6.61 1.51 9.91
CA GLY A 188 6.39 0.51 8.87
C GLY A 188 7.34 -0.69 8.96
N ALA A 189 8.12 -0.94 7.92
CA ALA A 189 9.10 -2.03 7.88
C ALA A 189 10.16 -1.96 9.00
N TRP A 190 10.44 -0.76 9.53
CA TRP A 190 11.41 -0.57 10.62
C TRP A 190 10.80 -0.66 12.02
N ALA A 191 9.53 -1.07 12.15
CA ALA A 191 8.82 -1.06 13.44
C ALA A 191 9.56 -1.85 14.53
N ASP A 192 10.07 -3.02 14.24
CA ASP A 192 10.82 -3.83 15.19
C ASP A 192 12.19 -3.23 15.55
N LYS A 193 12.84 -2.52 14.61
CA LYS A 193 14.10 -1.80 14.91
C LYS A 193 13.86 -0.64 15.87
N ILE A 194 12.75 0.07 15.73
CA ILE A 194 12.36 1.13 16.67
C ILE A 194 11.95 0.55 18.02
N ALA A 195 11.22 -0.58 18.04
CA ALA A 195 10.89 -1.26 19.29
C ALA A 195 12.16 -1.68 20.07
N GLN A 196 13.17 -2.23 19.38
CA GLN A 196 14.46 -2.58 19.98
C GLN A 196 15.19 -1.36 20.55
N LEU A 197 15.20 -0.22 19.81
CA LEU A 197 15.78 1.04 20.32
C LEU A 197 15.08 1.51 21.60
N ALA A 198 13.78 1.28 21.72
CA ALA A 198 12.98 1.59 22.90
C ALA A 198 13.11 0.55 24.01
N SER A 199 13.96 -0.49 23.86
CA SER A 199 14.10 -1.65 24.77
C SER A 199 12.79 -2.42 24.95
N LEU A 200 11.94 -2.44 23.91
CA LEU A 200 10.70 -3.19 23.87
C LEU A 200 10.86 -4.48 23.05
N LYS A 201 9.98 -5.44 23.30
CA LYS A 201 9.99 -6.71 22.57
C LYS A 201 9.51 -6.51 21.13
N PRO A 202 10.29 -6.92 20.11
CA PRO A 202 9.85 -6.90 18.72
C PRO A 202 8.57 -7.70 18.49
N LYS A 203 7.72 -7.23 17.58
CA LYS A 203 6.47 -7.91 17.20
C LYS A 203 6.66 -8.93 16.08
N LYS A 204 7.91 -9.14 15.61
CA LYS A 204 8.31 -10.02 14.52
C LYS A 204 7.69 -9.59 13.17
N ILE A 205 7.68 -8.28 12.94
CA ILE A 205 7.21 -7.71 11.67
C ILE A 205 8.16 -8.12 10.56
N GLN A 206 7.66 -8.86 9.58
CA GLN A 206 8.42 -9.31 8.43
C GLN A 206 8.06 -8.48 7.19
N PRO A 207 9.00 -7.69 6.65
CA PRO A 207 8.83 -7.04 5.36
C PRO A 207 8.99 -8.03 4.21
N TYR A 208 8.18 -7.83 3.16
CA TYR A 208 8.25 -8.54 1.88
C TYR A 208 8.32 -7.54 0.74
N LYS A 209 9.25 -7.74 -0.17
CA LYS A 209 9.38 -6.93 -1.39
C LYS A 209 8.18 -7.16 -2.30
N ARG A 210 7.68 -6.09 -2.90
CA ARG A 210 6.66 -6.07 -3.94
C ARG A 210 7.07 -5.09 -5.02
N SER A 211 7.30 -5.62 -6.22
CA SER A 211 7.80 -4.88 -7.38
C SER A 211 6.67 -4.39 -8.28
N MET A 212 6.89 -3.26 -8.93
CA MET A 212 5.96 -2.60 -9.85
C MET A 212 6.70 -2.09 -11.07
N ALA A 213 6.08 -2.18 -12.23
CA ALA A 213 6.50 -1.55 -13.47
C ALA A 213 5.41 -0.58 -13.95
N ARG A 214 5.79 0.61 -14.38
CA ARG A 214 4.91 1.47 -15.18
C ARG A 214 5.29 1.29 -16.63
N VAL A 215 4.32 0.93 -17.47
CA VAL A 215 4.53 0.59 -18.86
C VAL A 215 3.55 1.32 -19.78
N GLU A 216 4.05 1.75 -20.93
CA GLU A 216 3.21 2.15 -22.06
C GLU A 216 2.86 0.90 -22.87
N ILE A 217 1.61 0.71 -23.19
CA ILE A 217 1.14 -0.43 -24.01
C ILE A 217 0.67 0.03 -25.39
N ASP A 218 0.82 -0.87 -26.36
CA ASP A 218 0.30 -0.70 -27.73
C ASP A 218 -1.11 -1.26 -27.81
N THR A 219 -2.10 -0.39 -27.90
CA THR A 219 -3.50 -0.76 -28.01
C THR A 219 -4.31 0.40 -28.58
N ASP A 220 -5.33 0.09 -29.36
CA ASP A 220 -6.32 1.07 -29.84
C ASP A 220 -7.44 1.31 -28.83
N HIS A 221 -7.44 0.60 -27.71
CA HIS A 221 -8.47 0.72 -26.67
C HIS A 221 -8.15 1.82 -25.65
N GLU A 222 -9.20 2.45 -25.13
CA GLU A 222 -9.08 3.36 -23.98
C GLU A 222 -8.72 2.59 -22.71
N ILE A 223 -7.58 2.91 -22.12
CA ILE A 223 -7.04 2.15 -20.97
C ILE A 223 -7.42 2.73 -19.61
N ASN A 224 -7.75 4.03 -19.52
CA ASN A 224 -7.96 4.71 -18.23
C ASN A 224 -9.14 4.13 -17.42
N ASN A 225 -10.08 3.48 -18.10
CA ASN A 225 -11.28 2.90 -17.50
C ASN A 225 -11.18 1.36 -17.32
N LEU A 226 -10.08 0.75 -17.68
CA LEU A 226 -9.88 -0.68 -17.43
C LEU A 226 -9.95 -0.99 -15.93
N PRO A 227 -10.48 -2.16 -15.55
CA PRO A 227 -10.45 -2.62 -14.16
C PRO A 227 -9.03 -2.98 -13.72
N VAL A 228 -8.88 -3.28 -12.43
CA VAL A 228 -7.72 -4.03 -11.98
C VAL A 228 -7.82 -5.44 -12.56
N LEU A 229 -6.77 -5.90 -13.22
CA LEU A 229 -6.67 -7.25 -13.78
C LEU A 229 -5.73 -8.09 -12.93
N PHE A 230 -6.14 -9.31 -12.61
CA PHE A 230 -5.34 -10.30 -11.88
C PHE A 230 -5.22 -11.60 -12.67
N GLY A 231 -4.03 -12.20 -12.62
CA GLY A 231 -3.88 -13.62 -12.93
C GLY A 231 -4.48 -14.47 -11.81
N SER A 232 -5.08 -15.60 -12.15
CA SER A 232 -5.73 -16.50 -11.20
C SER A 232 -4.79 -17.24 -10.25
N ASP A 233 -3.51 -17.24 -10.56
CA ASP A 233 -2.41 -17.87 -9.81
C ASP A 233 -1.65 -16.88 -8.90
N ASP A 234 -2.16 -15.64 -8.76
CA ASP A 234 -1.49 -14.55 -8.04
C ASP A 234 -0.08 -14.21 -8.57
N SER A 235 0.24 -14.61 -9.81
CA SER A 235 1.57 -14.37 -10.39
C SER A 235 1.74 -13.00 -11.04
N TRP A 236 0.66 -12.22 -11.17
CA TRP A 236 0.68 -10.86 -11.66
C TRP A 236 -0.64 -10.13 -11.40
N TYR A 237 -0.56 -8.83 -11.40
CA TYR A 237 -1.72 -7.95 -11.54
C TYR A 237 -1.35 -6.68 -12.30
N ALA A 238 -2.36 -6.05 -12.90
CA ALA A 238 -2.19 -4.80 -13.64
C ALA A 238 -3.37 -3.86 -13.42
N LYS A 239 -3.11 -2.56 -13.49
CA LYS A 239 -4.16 -1.54 -13.47
C LYS A 239 -3.73 -0.30 -14.23
N PRO A 240 -4.68 0.51 -14.75
CA PRO A 240 -4.36 1.81 -15.32
C PRO A 240 -3.79 2.78 -14.28
N ASP A 241 -2.86 3.61 -14.74
CA ASP A 241 -2.32 4.72 -13.96
C ASP A 241 -1.83 5.86 -14.86
N ALA A 242 -2.53 6.99 -14.82
CA ALA A 242 -2.17 8.23 -15.54
C ALA A 242 -1.83 8.03 -17.04
N GLY A 243 -2.66 7.27 -17.76
CA GLY A 243 -2.46 7.01 -19.20
C GLY A 243 -1.45 5.90 -19.52
N SER A 244 -0.93 5.23 -18.52
CA SER A 244 -0.07 4.05 -18.60
C SER A 244 -0.70 2.88 -17.86
N MET A 245 -0.05 1.72 -17.84
CA MET A 245 -0.42 0.60 -16.97
C MET A 245 0.65 0.44 -15.88
N ILE A 246 0.22 0.20 -14.65
CA ILE A 246 1.06 -0.43 -13.63
C ILE A 246 0.91 -1.93 -13.78
N VAL A 247 2.03 -2.65 -13.85
CA VAL A 247 2.09 -4.12 -13.89
C VAL A 247 3.00 -4.57 -12.74
N SER A 248 2.55 -5.55 -11.98
CA SER A 248 3.32 -6.17 -10.89
C SER A 248 3.50 -7.66 -11.13
N PRO A 249 4.70 -8.21 -10.92
CA PRO A 249 4.93 -9.66 -10.87
C PRO A 249 4.33 -10.32 -9.62
N ALA A 250 3.68 -9.55 -8.76
CA ALA A 250 3.12 -10.00 -7.49
C ALA A 250 4.14 -10.72 -6.57
N ASP A 251 5.43 -10.42 -6.71
CA ASP A 251 6.52 -10.99 -5.92
C ASP A 251 6.32 -10.83 -4.40
N VAL A 252 6.74 -11.84 -3.64
CA VAL A 252 6.63 -11.91 -2.18
C VAL A 252 7.95 -12.42 -1.62
N SER A 253 9.01 -11.62 -1.73
CA SER A 253 10.34 -11.97 -1.26
C SER A 253 10.59 -11.39 0.13
N PRO A 254 10.80 -12.23 1.18
CA PRO A 254 11.10 -11.73 2.51
C PRO A 254 12.46 -11.02 2.51
N CYS A 255 12.54 -9.91 3.23
CA CYS A 255 13.77 -9.11 3.28
C CYS A 255 13.89 -8.34 4.60
N GLU A 256 15.07 -7.80 4.85
CA GLU A 256 15.29 -6.81 5.90
C GLU A 256 14.76 -5.44 5.47
N PRO A 257 14.41 -4.55 6.43
CA PRO A 257 14.03 -3.17 6.10
C PRO A 257 15.15 -2.42 5.39
N HIS A 258 14.88 -1.98 4.17
CA HIS A 258 15.80 -1.20 3.33
C HIS A 258 15.01 -0.34 2.33
N ASP A 259 15.68 0.51 1.58
CA ASP A 259 15.10 1.17 0.42
C ASP A 259 15.05 0.14 -0.73
N ALA A 260 13.83 -0.34 -1.04
CA ALA A 260 13.65 -1.49 -1.93
C ALA A 260 13.70 -1.08 -3.41
N TRP A 261 14.31 -1.94 -4.22
CA TRP A 261 14.40 -1.82 -5.68
C TRP A 261 13.69 -3.00 -6.33
N ALA A 262 13.15 -2.79 -7.52
CA ALA A 262 12.62 -3.86 -8.34
C ALA A 262 13.78 -4.60 -9.04
N ASP A 263 13.69 -5.93 -9.09
CA ASP A 263 14.62 -6.73 -9.89
C ASP A 263 14.12 -6.81 -11.33
N ASP A 264 15.03 -6.68 -12.29
CA ASP A 264 14.68 -6.65 -13.72
C ASP A 264 14.06 -7.99 -14.17
N GLU A 265 14.49 -9.12 -13.60
CA GLU A 265 13.93 -10.44 -13.89
C GLU A 265 12.48 -10.55 -13.40
N ASP A 266 12.19 -10.08 -12.17
CA ASP A 266 10.83 -10.04 -11.64
C ASP A 266 9.93 -9.17 -12.52
N ILE A 267 10.40 -7.98 -12.90
CA ILE A 267 9.67 -7.06 -13.79
C ILE A 267 9.39 -7.70 -15.15
N ALA A 268 10.40 -8.34 -15.76
CA ALA A 268 10.24 -9.01 -17.05
C ALA A 268 9.21 -10.15 -16.96
N LEU A 269 9.22 -10.93 -15.87
CA LEU A 269 8.25 -11.98 -15.63
C LEU A 269 6.83 -11.43 -15.49
N GLY A 270 6.66 -10.35 -14.71
CA GLY A 270 5.35 -9.70 -14.55
C GLY A 270 4.78 -9.18 -15.87
N ILE A 271 5.63 -8.54 -16.69
CA ILE A 271 5.25 -8.07 -18.03
C ILE A 271 4.90 -9.25 -18.94
N TYR A 272 5.68 -10.33 -18.95
CA TYR A 272 5.42 -11.52 -19.73
C TYR A 272 4.07 -12.16 -19.36
N ASN A 273 3.78 -12.28 -18.06
CA ASN A 273 2.51 -12.85 -17.59
C ASN A 273 1.33 -11.96 -17.99
N PHE A 274 1.43 -10.65 -17.82
CA PHE A 274 0.42 -9.70 -18.30
C PHE A 274 0.19 -9.83 -19.81
N GLU A 275 1.25 -9.78 -20.64
CA GLU A 275 1.15 -9.88 -22.10
C GLU A 275 0.62 -11.23 -22.58
N SER A 276 0.74 -12.29 -21.77
CA SER A 276 0.18 -13.60 -22.09
C SER A 276 -1.34 -13.65 -22.01
N MET A 277 -1.97 -12.69 -21.30
CA MET A 277 -3.40 -12.66 -21.04
C MET A 277 -4.12 -11.52 -21.77
N VAL A 278 -3.38 -10.61 -22.42
CA VAL A 278 -3.93 -9.47 -23.15
C VAL A 278 -3.49 -9.46 -24.61
N GLU A 279 -4.23 -8.74 -25.45
CA GLU A 279 -3.86 -8.53 -26.88
C GLU A 279 -2.85 -7.40 -27.04
N ALA A 280 -2.75 -6.51 -26.02
CA ALA A 280 -1.81 -5.42 -26.00
C ALA A 280 -0.36 -5.87 -25.79
N LYS A 281 0.59 -5.11 -26.32
CA LYS A 281 2.03 -5.32 -26.12
C LYS A 281 2.65 -4.15 -25.39
N VAL A 282 3.62 -4.41 -24.51
CA VAL A 282 4.37 -3.37 -23.83
C VAL A 282 5.34 -2.72 -24.84
N LYS A 283 5.11 -1.45 -25.12
CA LYS A 283 5.99 -0.61 -25.95
C LYS A 283 7.24 -0.18 -25.22
N LYS A 284 7.07 0.20 -23.95
CA LYS A 284 8.12 0.83 -23.18
C LYS A 284 7.90 0.65 -21.69
N LEU A 285 8.94 0.26 -20.98
CA LEU A 285 9.06 0.41 -19.53
C LEU A 285 9.46 1.86 -19.23
N THR A 286 8.56 2.62 -18.59
CA THR A 286 8.83 4.05 -18.28
C THR A 286 9.49 4.22 -16.93
N SER A 287 9.11 3.40 -15.95
CA SER A 287 9.75 3.34 -14.63
C SER A 287 9.45 2.02 -13.95
N ASN A 288 10.27 1.66 -12.98
CA ASN A 288 10.01 0.57 -12.05
C ASN A 288 10.35 1.01 -10.62
N TRP A 289 9.77 0.33 -9.64
CA TRP A 289 10.05 0.54 -8.22
C TRP A 289 9.65 -0.70 -7.43
N ALA A 290 10.10 -0.77 -6.17
CA ALA A 290 9.58 -1.75 -5.23
C ALA A 290 9.22 -1.10 -3.90
N GLY A 291 8.21 -1.66 -3.23
CA GLY A 291 7.81 -1.31 -1.88
C GLY A 291 7.95 -2.50 -0.93
N LEU A 292 7.85 -2.23 0.37
CA LEU A 292 7.88 -3.26 1.41
C LEU A 292 6.48 -3.43 2.00
N ARG A 293 5.89 -4.60 1.81
CA ARG A 293 4.68 -5.01 2.53
C ARG A 293 5.09 -5.68 3.83
N SER A 294 4.67 -5.14 4.95
CA SER A 294 5.11 -5.61 6.28
C SER A 294 3.96 -6.31 6.99
N PHE A 295 4.20 -7.53 7.45
CA PHE A 295 3.21 -8.37 8.10
C PHE A 295 3.67 -8.80 9.49
N ALA A 296 2.75 -8.79 10.44
CA ALA A 296 2.88 -9.53 11.68
C ALA A 296 2.73 -11.04 11.42
N PRO A 297 3.18 -11.93 12.33
CA PRO A 297 3.12 -13.39 12.12
C PRO A 297 1.72 -13.94 11.85
N ASP A 298 0.69 -13.32 12.41
CA ASP A 298 -0.73 -13.65 12.25
C ASP A 298 -1.41 -12.87 11.11
N GLN A 299 -0.65 -12.05 10.38
CA GLN A 299 -1.12 -11.16 9.33
C GLN A 299 -2.13 -10.10 9.78
N SER A 300 -2.31 -9.91 11.08
CA SER A 300 -3.17 -8.88 11.64
C SER A 300 -2.46 -7.53 11.79
N LEU A 301 -3.24 -6.46 11.86
CA LEU A 301 -2.71 -5.13 12.19
C LEU A 301 -2.25 -5.08 13.65
N VAL A 302 -1.10 -4.46 13.89
CA VAL A 302 -0.59 -4.23 15.25
C VAL A 302 -0.92 -2.79 15.64
N ILE A 303 -1.99 -2.62 16.41
CA ILE A 303 -2.47 -1.29 16.85
C ILE A 303 -2.75 -1.36 18.36
N GLY A 304 -2.21 -0.41 19.11
CA GLY A 304 -2.47 -0.29 20.54
C GLY A 304 -1.23 0.03 21.36
N PRO A 305 -1.40 0.18 22.69
CA PRO A 305 -0.27 0.41 23.59
C PRO A 305 0.59 -0.86 23.71
N ASP A 306 1.90 -0.67 23.73
CA ASP A 306 2.84 -1.74 24.07
C ASP A 306 2.89 -1.89 25.61
N GLN A 307 2.81 -3.12 26.11
CA GLN A 307 2.80 -3.47 27.54
C GLN A 307 4.17 -3.88 28.03
#